data_b5ec2bb37c3b94e1422f5af77bfaae6d
#
_entry.id   b5ec2bb37c3b94e1422f5af77bfaae6d
#
_cell.length_a   1.000
_cell.length_b   1.000
_cell.length_c   1.000
_cell.angle_alpha   90.00
_cell.angle_beta   90.00
_cell.angle_gamma   90.00
#
_symmetry.space_group_name_H-M   'P 1'
#
loop_
_entity.id
_entity.type
_entity.pdbx_description
1 polymer ?
#
loop_
_entity_poly.entity_id
_entity_poly.type
_entity_poly.pdbx_seq_one_letter_code
_entity_poly.pdbx_strand_id
1 'polypeptide(L)'
;SANQTLVEGNTNPQTVTYTVTLSNASTHTITVQYATANGTAIAGSDYTSTSGTLTFNPGVTSQVINIPILNDSINEANETFTLNLASPINASLGTAKTATTTITDTLSASVTTTLPGGVENLTLTGTTAINGTGNANNNVFQGNSANNTLTGLNGNDTYRFLANTALGTDTITETATGGTDTINLTGTTAAVNVNLGVATSQTVNSNLKLILSANNVIENATGGTGNDRLTGNALNNTLNGGSGNDQLQGLGGDDILWGGLGGDILNGGTGNDQYRFQGNGVFSSSLGVDYITQFDAGQDKIALSLGTFNAITNTLGQSLTDFAVVDDDELVNVSNARIVYSQSTGSLFYNQDGSILGTGTVFEFARLGNLDITLASSDFILIA
;
A
#
# COMPACT_ATOMS: atom_id res chain seq x y z
N SER A 1 21.06 15.99 25.56
CA SER A 1 19.89 15.13 25.53
C SER A 1 20.09 14.00 24.51
N ALA A 2 19.52 12.83 24.78
CA ALA A 2 19.54 11.70 23.85
C ALA A 2 18.46 11.89 22.76
N ASN A 3 18.64 11.20 21.64
CA ASN A 3 17.58 11.05 20.62
C ASN A 3 16.35 10.38 21.22
N GLN A 4 15.18 10.72 20.70
CA GLN A 4 13.91 10.19 21.16
C GLN A 4 13.10 9.66 19.96
N THR A 5 12.27 8.67 20.24
CA THR A 5 11.26 8.17 19.30
C THR A 5 9.92 8.17 20.03
N LEU A 6 8.89 8.63 19.36
CA LEU A 6 7.52 8.63 19.88
C LEU A 6 6.54 8.20 18.80
N VAL A 7 5.40 7.66 19.23
CA VAL A 7 4.31 7.32 18.35
C VAL A 7 3.34 8.50 18.33
N GLU A 8 3.06 9.05 17.16
CA GLU A 8 2.09 10.12 16.98
C GLU A 8 0.71 9.68 17.47
N GLY A 9 -0.06 10.60 18.00
CA GLY A 9 -1.41 10.33 18.47
C GLY A 9 -1.56 9.38 19.66
N ASN A 10 -0.46 8.82 20.18
CA ASN A 10 -0.51 7.87 21.30
C ASN A 10 -1.03 8.51 22.61
N THR A 11 -0.87 9.82 22.74
CA THR A 11 -1.46 10.64 23.81
C THR A 11 -1.96 11.97 23.24
N ASN A 12 -3.00 12.57 23.85
CA ASN A 12 -3.48 13.88 23.41
C ASN A 12 -3.79 14.77 24.62
N PRO A 13 -3.09 15.93 24.81
CA PRO A 13 -2.00 16.45 23.99
C PRO A 13 -0.72 15.63 24.11
N GLN A 14 0.11 15.63 23.06
CA GLN A 14 1.40 14.95 23.05
C GLN A 14 2.55 15.94 23.06
N THR A 15 3.59 15.63 23.82
CA THR A 15 4.77 16.50 23.99
C THR A 15 6.03 15.67 24.14
N VAL A 16 7.05 15.97 23.36
CA VAL A 16 8.39 15.43 23.61
C VAL A 16 9.14 16.36 24.58
N THR A 17 9.74 15.77 25.62
CA THR A 17 10.45 16.50 26.67
C THR A 17 11.94 16.22 26.61
N TYR A 18 12.72 17.24 26.47
CA TYR A 18 14.20 17.19 26.54
C TYR A 18 14.72 17.76 27.85
N THR A 19 15.57 17.01 28.52
CA THR A 19 16.30 17.50 29.70
C THR A 19 17.70 17.94 29.30
N VAL A 20 18.02 19.19 29.56
CA VAL A 20 19.36 19.77 29.39
C VAL A 20 20.01 19.86 30.76
N THR A 21 21.24 19.33 30.91
CA THR A 21 21.94 19.25 32.17
C THR A 21 23.32 19.92 32.10
N LEU A 22 23.74 20.51 33.21
CA LEU A 22 25.13 20.93 33.44
C LEU A 22 25.92 19.79 34.09
N SER A 23 27.15 19.64 33.75
CA SER A 23 28.05 18.64 34.37
C SER A 23 28.29 18.91 35.86
N ASN A 24 28.30 20.19 36.27
CA ASN A 24 28.46 20.63 37.65
C ASN A 24 27.57 21.85 37.93
N ALA A 25 27.23 22.02 39.21
CA ALA A 25 26.54 23.23 39.64
C ALA A 25 27.51 24.45 39.51
N SER A 26 26.94 25.58 39.07
CA SER A 26 27.66 26.85 38.91
C SER A 26 27.23 27.85 39.99
N THR A 27 28.13 28.72 40.39
CA THR A 27 27.84 29.90 41.24
C THR A 27 27.38 31.10 40.40
N HIS A 28 27.50 31.02 39.08
CA HIS A 28 27.04 32.03 38.12
C HIS A 28 25.83 31.54 37.37
N THR A 29 25.01 32.46 36.96
CA THR A 29 23.91 32.14 36.01
C THR A 29 24.50 31.69 34.68
N ILE A 30 24.02 30.56 34.18
CA ILE A 30 24.38 30.01 32.87
C ILE A 30 23.16 30.12 31.95
N THR A 31 23.36 30.53 30.70
CA THR A 31 22.31 30.51 29.68
C THR A 31 22.75 29.74 28.44
N VAL A 32 21.80 29.14 27.77
CA VAL A 32 21.97 28.48 26.45
C VAL A 32 20.77 28.70 25.60
N GLN A 33 20.96 29.07 24.34
CA GLN A 33 19.89 29.17 23.37
C GLN A 33 19.52 27.77 22.83
N TYR A 34 18.28 27.58 22.52
CA TYR A 34 17.79 26.37 21.85
C TYR A 34 16.81 26.69 20.73
N ALA A 35 16.79 25.88 19.72
CA ALA A 35 15.80 25.95 18.62
C ALA A 35 15.60 24.57 17.99
N THR A 36 14.35 24.29 17.59
CA THR A 36 14.03 23.16 16.70
C THR A 36 14.39 23.50 15.27
N ALA A 37 14.70 22.47 14.47
CA ALA A 37 14.87 22.58 13.03
C ALA A 37 14.23 21.36 12.33
N ASN A 38 13.54 21.61 11.20
CA ASN A 38 12.94 20.56 10.40
C ASN A 38 14.00 19.58 9.90
N GLY A 39 13.61 18.31 9.86
CA GLY A 39 14.19 17.26 9.05
C GLY A 39 13.16 16.88 8.00
N THR A 40 12.68 15.62 8.02
CA THR A 40 11.49 15.22 7.24
C THR A 40 10.22 15.71 7.94
N ALA A 41 10.16 15.72 9.27
CA ALA A 41 9.08 16.34 10.02
C ALA A 41 9.09 17.87 9.88
N ILE A 42 7.94 18.49 9.61
CA ILE A 42 7.76 19.90 9.26
C ILE A 42 7.02 20.63 10.38
N ALA A 43 7.59 21.73 10.85
CA ALA A 43 6.92 22.56 11.84
C ALA A 43 5.59 23.12 11.32
N GLY A 44 4.54 22.96 12.10
CA GLY A 44 3.17 23.38 11.77
C GLY A 44 2.30 22.23 11.23
N SER A 45 2.89 21.13 10.76
CA SER A 45 2.21 19.87 10.45
C SER A 45 2.43 18.87 11.58
N ASP A 46 3.67 18.49 11.86
CA ASP A 46 4.03 17.35 12.72
C ASP A 46 4.44 17.77 14.13
N TYR A 47 4.95 18.99 14.29
CA TYR A 47 5.31 19.53 15.60
C TYR A 47 5.22 21.07 15.64
N THR A 48 5.17 21.62 16.86
CA THR A 48 5.22 23.07 17.03
C THR A 48 6.68 23.55 17.11
N SER A 49 7.09 24.42 16.18
CA SER A 49 8.40 25.07 16.23
C SER A 49 8.64 25.72 17.59
N THR A 50 9.75 25.37 18.24
CA THR A 50 10.04 25.79 19.60
C THR A 50 11.45 26.35 19.67
N SER A 51 11.60 27.56 20.21
CA SER A 51 12.91 28.21 20.42
C SER A 51 12.89 29.06 21.67
N GLY A 52 14.08 29.32 22.24
CA GLY A 52 14.20 30.17 23.41
C GLY A 52 15.57 30.12 24.05
N THR A 53 15.63 30.58 25.29
CA THR A 53 16.84 30.57 26.13
C THR A 53 16.55 29.82 27.43
N LEU A 54 17.31 28.76 27.71
CA LEU A 54 17.32 28.15 29.03
C LEU A 54 18.21 28.94 29.94
N THR A 55 17.77 29.16 31.20
CA THR A 55 18.51 29.84 32.26
C THR A 55 18.68 28.89 33.44
N PHE A 56 19.92 28.63 33.80
CA PHE A 56 20.30 27.88 34.98
C PHE A 56 20.77 28.90 36.04
N ASN A 57 19.93 29.13 37.03
CA ASN A 57 20.32 29.95 38.17
C ASN A 57 21.42 29.28 38.98
N PRO A 58 22.19 30.01 39.82
CA PRO A 58 23.21 29.44 40.70
C PRO A 58 22.69 28.19 41.43
N GLY A 59 23.45 27.09 41.34
CA GLY A 59 23.09 25.80 41.95
C GLY A 59 22.16 24.91 41.12
N VAL A 60 21.47 25.42 40.09
CA VAL A 60 20.58 24.63 39.22
C VAL A 60 21.41 23.90 38.17
N THR A 61 21.18 22.58 38.01
CA THR A 61 21.94 21.73 37.09
C THR A 61 21.07 21.12 35.98
N SER A 62 19.74 21.32 36.01
CA SER A 62 18.84 20.72 35.06
C SER A 62 17.73 21.69 34.67
N GLN A 63 17.38 21.69 33.38
CA GLN A 63 16.26 22.42 32.81
C GLN A 63 15.58 21.56 31.72
N VAL A 64 14.30 21.81 31.44
CA VAL A 64 13.52 21.05 30.45
C VAL A 64 13.07 21.94 29.31
N ILE A 65 12.97 21.33 28.14
CA ILE A 65 12.37 21.90 26.94
C ILE A 65 11.24 20.95 26.54
N ASN A 66 10.03 21.48 26.38
CA ASN A 66 8.86 20.75 25.92
C ASN A 66 8.53 21.19 24.50
N ILE A 67 8.41 20.24 23.59
CA ILE A 67 8.06 20.48 22.19
C ILE A 67 6.73 19.76 21.92
N PRO A 68 5.63 20.50 21.66
CA PRO A 68 4.35 19.89 21.33
C PRO A 68 4.45 19.17 19.99
N ILE A 69 3.88 17.96 19.93
CA ILE A 69 3.69 17.16 18.73
C ILE A 69 2.26 17.40 18.27
N LEU A 70 2.08 17.59 16.99
CA LEU A 70 0.77 17.75 16.35
C LEU A 70 0.36 16.38 15.85
N ASN A 71 -0.91 16.03 16.04
CA ASN A 71 -1.45 14.74 15.62
C ASN A 71 -2.45 14.96 14.51
N ASP A 72 -2.43 14.12 13.51
CA ASP A 72 -3.51 14.04 12.53
C ASP A 72 -4.02 12.59 12.34
N SER A 73 -4.49 12.20 11.18
CA SER A 73 -4.99 10.85 10.87
C SER A 73 -4.44 10.35 9.53
N ILE A 74 -3.33 10.91 9.09
CA ILE A 74 -2.65 10.55 7.86
C ILE A 74 -1.55 9.55 8.20
N ASN A 75 -1.55 8.40 7.52
CA ASN A 75 -0.48 7.42 7.71
C ASN A 75 0.76 7.87 6.92
N GLU A 76 1.81 8.20 7.63
CA GLU A 76 3.04 8.73 7.09
C GLU A 76 4.25 7.82 7.38
N ALA A 77 5.33 8.07 6.65
CA ALA A 77 6.61 7.40 6.94
C ALA A 77 7.24 8.04 8.18
N ASN A 78 8.13 7.28 8.86
CA ASN A 78 8.86 7.83 9.99
C ASN A 78 9.56 9.14 9.65
N GLU A 79 9.29 10.16 10.43
CA GLU A 79 9.76 11.51 10.23
C GLU A 79 10.71 11.97 11.34
N THR A 80 11.49 13.01 11.07
CA THR A 80 12.48 13.50 12.04
C THR A 80 12.54 15.02 12.07
N PHE A 81 12.73 15.57 13.27
CA PHE A 81 13.20 16.93 13.48
C PHE A 81 14.34 16.95 14.52
N THR A 82 15.05 18.06 14.63
CA THR A 82 16.15 18.21 15.59
C THR A 82 15.91 19.33 16.58
N LEU A 83 16.43 19.15 17.81
CA LEU A 83 16.60 20.21 18.80
C LEU A 83 18.08 20.53 18.92
N ASN A 84 18.44 21.79 18.71
CA ASN A 84 19.81 22.28 18.70
C ASN A 84 20.06 23.25 19.86
N LEU A 85 21.19 23.10 20.56
CA LEU A 85 21.69 24.04 21.55
C LEU A 85 22.80 24.91 20.95
N ALA A 86 22.78 26.22 21.26
CA ALA A 86 23.73 27.18 20.73
C ALA A 86 24.03 28.30 21.73
N SER A 87 25.09 29.09 21.49
CA SER A 87 25.40 30.34 22.17
C SER A 87 25.36 30.25 23.70
N PRO A 88 26.14 29.34 24.35
CA PRO A 88 26.17 29.23 25.77
C PRO A 88 26.91 30.45 26.37
N ILE A 89 26.44 30.94 27.51
CA ILE A 89 27.08 31.97 28.30
C ILE A 89 27.49 31.37 29.66
N ASN A 90 28.69 31.60 30.10
CA ASN A 90 29.31 31.05 31.31
C ASN A 90 29.43 29.51 31.32
N ALA A 91 29.37 28.88 30.17
CA ALA A 91 29.53 27.44 29.97
C ALA A 91 30.06 27.14 28.57
N SER A 92 30.41 25.88 28.32
CA SER A 92 30.68 25.33 26.99
C SER A 92 29.69 24.21 26.66
N LEU A 93 29.36 24.05 25.39
CA LEU A 93 28.53 22.93 24.93
C LEU A 93 29.36 21.64 24.95
N GLY A 94 28.77 20.59 25.46
CA GLY A 94 29.28 19.23 25.30
C GLY A 94 29.09 18.69 23.89
N THR A 95 29.46 17.42 23.67
CA THR A 95 29.29 16.73 22.36
C THR A 95 27.82 16.56 21.95
N ALA A 96 26.91 16.36 22.89
CA ALA A 96 25.48 16.17 22.67
C ALA A 96 24.72 17.51 22.59
N LYS A 97 25.11 18.38 21.66
CA LYS A 97 24.50 19.69 21.44
C LYS A 97 23.29 19.67 20.51
N THR A 98 23.07 18.54 19.81
CA THR A 98 21.93 18.29 18.95
C THR A 98 21.29 16.98 19.37
N ALA A 99 19.97 16.92 19.39
CA ALA A 99 19.20 15.71 19.61
C ALA A 99 18.14 15.60 18.51
N THR A 100 17.90 14.37 18.02
CA THR A 100 16.89 14.07 17.00
C THR A 100 15.68 13.46 17.67
N THR A 101 14.48 13.91 17.30
CA THR A 101 13.22 13.22 17.55
C THR A 101 12.82 12.50 16.28
N THR A 102 12.41 11.24 16.42
CA THR A 102 11.71 10.49 15.38
C THR A 102 10.23 10.39 15.75
N ILE A 103 9.36 10.79 14.87
CA ILE A 103 7.90 10.61 14.95
C ILE A 103 7.54 9.40 14.09
N THR A 104 6.66 8.54 14.56
CA THR A 104 6.20 7.35 13.83
C THR A 104 4.72 7.12 14.09
N ASP A 105 3.97 6.70 13.08
CA ASP A 105 2.54 6.36 13.17
C ASP A 105 2.32 4.90 13.57
N THR A 106 3.40 4.18 13.88
CA THR A 106 3.35 2.76 14.22
C THR A 106 3.49 2.53 15.70
N LEU A 107 2.43 2.00 16.33
CA LEU A 107 2.49 1.46 17.69
C LEU A 107 2.94 0.00 17.65
N SER A 108 4.07 -0.30 18.30
CA SER A 108 4.54 -1.67 18.50
C SER A 108 4.09 -2.18 19.87
N ALA A 109 3.33 -3.28 19.91
CA ALA A 109 2.76 -3.81 21.14
C ALA A 109 3.12 -5.28 21.37
N SER A 110 3.47 -5.65 22.61
CA SER A 110 3.72 -7.01 23.06
C SER A 110 2.58 -7.58 23.94
N VAL A 111 1.47 -6.88 23.99
CA VAL A 111 0.23 -7.24 24.69
C VAL A 111 -0.97 -6.91 23.80
N THR A 112 -2.13 -7.51 24.08
CA THR A 112 -3.39 -7.15 23.40
C THR A 112 -3.65 -5.66 23.53
N THR A 113 -3.86 -4.97 22.41
CA THR A 113 -3.84 -3.52 22.33
C THR A 113 -4.98 -3.00 21.43
N THR A 114 -5.56 -1.88 21.84
CA THR A 114 -6.44 -1.06 21.00
C THR A 114 -5.69 0.21 20.64
N LEU A 115 -5.72 0.60 19.36
CA LEU A 115 -5.08 1.82 18.89
C LEU A 115 -5.75 3.06 19.50
N PRO A 116 -4.98 4.02 20.03
CA PRO A 116 -5.48 5.37 20.29
C PRO A 116 -6.03 6.03 19.01
N GLY A 117 -6.90 7.04 19.16
CA GLY A 117 -7.60 7.64 18.03
C GLY A 117 -6.75 8.40 17.00
N GLY A 118 -5.48 8.65 17.28
CA GLY A 118 -4.53 9.30 16.36
C GLY A 118 -3.33 8.41 16.03
N VAL A 119 -3.47 7.09 16.08
CA VAL A 119 -2.42 6.14 15.69
C VAL A 119 -2.96 5.26 14.55
N GLU A 120 -2.24 5.21 13.45
CA GLU A 120 -2.70 4.55 12.22
C GLU A 120 -2.22 3.11 12.12
N ASN A 121 -1.04 2.78 12.62
CA ASN A 121 -0.45 1.45 12.39
C ASN A 121 -0.23 0.68 13.69
N LEU A 122 -0.56 -0.60 13.68
CA LEU A 122 -0.29 -1.53 14.77
C LEU A 122 0.59 -2.69 14.31
N THR A 123 1.72 -2.85 14.98
CA THR A 123 2.56 -4.04 14.85
C THR A 123 2.56 -4.82 16.16
N LEU A 124 2.03 -6.04 16.15
CA LEU A 124 2.11 -6.96 17.27
C LEU A 124 3.48 -7.65 17.28
N THR A 125 4.10 -7.72 18.46
CA THR A 125 5.46 -8.24 18.63
C THR A 125 5.48 -9.46 19.57
N GLY A 126 6.60 -10.18 19.58
CA GLY A 126 6.76 -11.39 20.41
C GLY A 126 6.11 -12.64 19.78
N THR A 127 5.93 -13.68 20.59
CA THR A 127 5.46 -15.01 20.15
C THR A 127 4.21 -15.48 20.91
N THR A 128 3.63 -14.62 21.74
CA THR A 128 2.40 -14.91 22.49
C THR A 128 1.19 -14.50 21.66
N ALA A 129 0.12 -15.30 21.71
CA ALA A 129 -1.15 -14.95 21.09
C ALA A 129 -1.74 -13.70 21.74
N ILE A 130 -1.75 -12.61 21.01
CA ILE A 130 -2.27 -11.28 21.40
C ILE A 130 -3.09 -10.71 20.27
N ASN A 131 -3.97 -9.76 20.56
CA ASN A 131 -4.92 -9.22 19.61
C ASN A 131 -4.71 -7.72 19.41
N GLY A 132 -5.10 -7.26 18.22
CA GLY A 132 -5.09 -5.85 17.85
C GLY A 132 -6.49 -5.34 17.51
N THR A 133 -6.81 -4.16 18.01
CA THR A 133 -8.04 -3.45 17.61
C THR A 133 -7.67 -2.06 17.14
N GLY A 134 -8.18 -1.66 15.99
CA GLY A 134 -7.99 -0.35 15.38
C GLY A 134 -8.80 0.76 16.03
N ASN A 135 -8.97 1.82 15.30
CA ASN A 135 -9.80 2.97 15.66
C ASN A 135 -10.76 3.30 14.48
N ALA A 136 -11.15 4.55 14.31
CA ALA A 136 -12.06 4.94 13.22
C ALA A 136 -11.34 5.46 11.96
N ASN A 137 -10.00 5.45 11.96
CA ASN A 137 -9.16 5.85 10.84
C ASN A 137 -8.78 4.63 9.98
N ASN A 138 -8.13 4.87 8.85
CA ASN A 138 -7.56 3.81 8.02
C ASN A 138 -6.33 3.22 8.73
N ASN A 139 -6.43 2.01 9.22
CA ASN A 139 -5.36 1.38 10.00
C ASN A 139 -4.56 0.35 9.19
N VAL A 140 -3.30 0.17 9.55
CA VAL A 140 -2.47 -0.91 9.03
C VAL A 140 -2.10 -1.86 10.17
N PHE A 141 -2.46 -3.12 10.02
CA PHE A 141 -2.17 -4.17 11.00
C PHE A 141 -1.08 -5.11 10.53
N GLN A 142 -0.16 -5.42 11.41
CA GLN A 142 0.76 -6.53 11.27
C GLN A 142 0.72 -7.38 12.52
N GLY A 143 0.32 -8.65 12.38
CA GLY A 143 0.33 -9.66 13.45
C GLY A 143 1.76 -10.11 13.80
N ASN A 144 1.87 -10.90 14.88
CA ASN A 144 3.10 -11.59 15.24
C ASN A 144 3.10 -13.05 14.72
N SER A 145 4.00 -13.91 15.22
CA SER A 145 4.09 -15.32 14.79
C SER A 145 3.07 -16.26 15.46
N ALA A 146 2.19 -15.75 16.31
CA ALA A 146 1.14 -16.53 16.97
C ALA A 146 -0.23 -16.21 16.37
N ASN A 147 -1.26 -16.93 16.82
CA ASN A 147 -2.63 -16.65 16.38
C ASN A 147 -3.12 -15.31 16.92
N ASN A 148 -3.48 -14.39 16.04
CA ASN A 148 -3.98 -13.07 16.40
C ASN A 148 -5.45 -12.91 15.98
N THR A 149 -6.17 -12.05 16.68
CA THR A 149 -7.43 -11.46 16.19
C THR A 149 -7.14 -9.98 15.92
N LEU A 150 -7.34 -9.56 14.68
CA LEU A 150 -7.16 -8.19 14.22
C LEU A 150 -8.54 -7.64 13.85
N THR A 151 -8.94 -6.54 14.50
CA THR A 151 -10.25 -5.91 14.33
C THR A 151 -10.08 -4.49 13.84
N GLY A 152 -10.48 -4.16 12.59
CA GLY A 152 -10.28 -2.84 11.99
C GLY A 152 -11.27 -1.81 12.52
N LEU A 153 -12.55 -2.11 12.59
CA LEU A 153 -13.70 -1.26 12.94
C LEU A 153 -14.21 -0.45 11.74
N ASN A 154 -14.00 0.88 11.73
CA ASN A 154 -14.31 1.75 10.61
C ASN A 154 -12.99 2.26 10.02
N GLY A 155 -13.02 2.63 8.76
CA GLY A 155 -11.86 3.07 8.01
C GLY A 155 -11.53 2.07 6.89
N ASN A 156 -10.66 2.45 5.97
CA ASN A 156 -10.15 1.53 4.96
C ASN A 156 -8.89 0.86 5.52
N ASP A 157 -9.06 -0.32 6.07
CA ASP A 157 -8.03 -1.00 6.84
C ASP A 157 -7.18 -1.95 5.98
N THR A 158 -5.92 -2.11 6.35
CA THR A 158 -4.99 -2.99 5.65
C THR A 158 -4.39 -4.02 6.60
N TYR A 159 -4.60 -5.29 6.31
CA TYR A 159 -4.07 -6.43 7.04
C TYR A 159 -2.85 -7.00 6.29
N ARG A 160 -1.65 -6.68 6.80
CA ARG A 160 -0.39 -7.10 6.18
C ARG A 160 0.11 -8.43 6.72
N PHE A 161 0.39 -9.35 5.80
CA PHE A 161 0.97 -10.66 6.12
C PHE A 161 2.20 -10.94 5.25
N LEU A 162 3.38 -11.01 5.86
CA LEU A 162 4.59 -11.47 5.17
C LEU A 162 4.75 -12.97 5.46
N ALA A 163 4.00 -13.80 4.72
CA ALA A 163 3.86 -15.23 4.99
C ALA A 163 5.04 -16.09 4.51
N ASN A 164 6.27 -15.58 4.61
CA ASN A 164 7.52 -16.30 4.35
C ASN A 164 7.98 -17.12 5.56
N THR A 165 7.47 -16.80 6.75
CA THR A 165 7.69 -17.52 8.01
C THR A 165 6.35 -17.81 8.67
N ALA A 166 6.32 -18.73 9.63
CA ALA A 166 5.08 -19.12 10.30
C ALA A 166 4.43 -17.90 11.01
N LEU A 167 3.17 -17.63 10.68
CA LEU A 167 2.32 -16.60 11.27
C LEU A 167 1.13 -17.17 12.07
N GLY A 168 0.89 -18.49 11.96
CA GLY A 168 -0.18 -19.15 12.69
C GLY A 168 -1.54 -19.09 11.98
N THR A 169 -2.60 -18.96 12.76
CA THR A 169 -3.98 -18.82 12.28
C THR A 169 -4.53 -17.51 12.80
N ASP A 170 -4.68 -16.54 11.90
CA ASP A 170 -5.16 -15.21 12.27
C ASP A 170 -6.64 -15.03 11.89
N THR A 171 -7.33 -14.25 12.71
CA THR A 171 -8.72 -13.88 12.48
C THR A 171 -8.79 -12.39 12.15
N ILE A 172 -9.40 -12.05 11.04
CA ILE A 172 -9.74 -10.68 10.66
C ILE A 172 -11.20 -10.45 11.01
N THR A 173 -11.46 -9.39 11.77
CA THR A 173 -12.82 -9.00 12.18
C THR A 173 -13.14 -7.65 11.58
N GLU A 174 -14.06 -7.68 10.62
CA GLU A 174 -14.58 -6.50 9.93
C GLU A 174 -16.11 -6.50 9.91
N THR A 175 -16.67 -5.35 9.57
CA THR A 175 -18.09 -5.13 9.37
C THR A 175 -18.35 -4.73 7.92
N ALA A 176 -19.48 -5.16 7.35
CA ALA A 176 -19.84 -4.86 5.95
C ALA A 176 -20.02 -3.35 5.63
N THR A 177 -19.93 -2.49 6.62
CA THR A 177 -20.04 -1.02 6.48
C THR A 177 -18.82 -0.30 7.07
N GLY A 178 -17.76 -1.05 7.41
CA GLY A 178 -16.56 -0.55 8.07
C GLY A 178 -15.71 0.35 7.17
N GLY A 179 -15.69 0.06 5.89
CA GLY A 179 -14.84 0.76 4.93
C GLY A 179 -14.62 -0.07 3.67
N THR A 180 -13.45 0.09 3.06
CA THR A 180 -12.94 -0.76 1.98
C THR A 180 -11.62 -1.35 2.44
N ASP A 181 -11.65 -2.64 2.77
CA ASP A 181 -10.58 -3.28 3.52
C ASP A 181 -9.72 -4.20 2.64
N THR A 182 -8.46 -4.34 3.01
CA THR A 182 -7.47 -5.02 2.16
C THR A 182 -6.68 -6.08 2.92
N ILE A 183 -6.62 -7.30 2.38
CA ILE A 183 -5.61 -8.30 2.73
C ILE A 183 -4.39 -8.09 1.83
N ASN A 184 -3.25 -7.76 2.42
CA ASN A 184 -2.02 -7.46 1.69
C ASN A 184 -0.91 -8.47 2.02
N LEU A 185 -0.53 -9.27 1.01
CA LEU A 185 0.53 -10.29 1.10
C LEU A 185 1.80 -9.90 0.32
N THR A 186 1.93 -8.62 -0.04
CA THR A 186 3.10 -8.10 -0.76
C THR A 186 4.39 -8.48 -0.04
N GLY A 187 5.35 -9.03 -0.80
CA GLY A 187 6.63 -9.52 -0.30
C GLY A 187 6.62 -10.99 0.12
N THR A 188 5.45 -11.66 0.15
CA THR A 188 5.37 -13.11 0.28
C THR A 188 5.87 -13.74 -1.02
N THR A 189 6.80 -14.71 -0.92
CA THR A 189 7.45 -15.33 -2.08
C THR A 189 6.84 -16.68 -2.48
N ALA A 190 6.18 -17.34 -1.54
CA ALA A 190 5.46 -18.58 -1.80
C ALA A 190 4.07 -18.29 -2.32
N ALA A 191 3.55 -19.14 -3.19
CA ALA A 191 2.17 -19.05 -3.67
C ALA A 191 1.16 -18.94 -2.53
N VAL A 192 0.19 -18.06 -2.67
CA VAL A 192 -0.88 -17.84 -1.69
C VAL A 192 -2.26 -18.13 -2.29
N ASN A 193 -3.19 -18.53 -1.44
CA ASN A 193 -4.58 -18.78 -1.81
C ASN A 193 -5.49 -18.04 -0.84
N VAL A 194 -6.17 -16.99 -1.34
CA VAL A 194 -7.09 -16.15 -0.54
C VAL A 194 -8.46 -16.16 -1.20
N ASN A 195 -9.49 -16.38 -0.38
CA ASN A 195 -10.88 -16.26 -0.80
C ASN A 195 -11.62 -15.31 0.15
N LEU A 196 -12.05 -14.18 -0.37
CA LEU A 196 -12.75 -13.13 0.40
C LEU A 196 -14.21 -13.49 0.70
N GLY A 197 -14.76 -14.47 -0.01
CA GLY A 197 -16.15 -14.92 0.15
C GLY A 197 -16.36 -16.04 1.18
N VAL A 198 -15.32 -16.43 1.97
CA VAL A 198 -15.45 -17.52 2.94
C VAL A 198 -15.06 -17.07 4.34
N ALA A 199 -15.95 -17.32 5.30
CA ALA A 199 -15.74 -17.03 6.73
C ALA A 199 -15.11 -18.20 7.52
N THR A 200 -14.94 -19.36 6.89
CA THR A 200 -14.28 -20.52 7.53
C THR A 200 -12.77 -20.42 7.42
N SER A 201 -12.04 -21.14 8.28
CA SER A 201 -10.59 -21.19 8.21
C SER A 201 -10.10 -21.64 6.83
N GLN A 202 -9.32 -20.81 6.18
CA GLN A 202 -8.67 -21.06 4.89
C GLN A 202 -7.15 -21.14 5.03
N THR A 203 -6.52 -22.05 4.31
CA THR A 203 -5.05 -22.14 4.26
C THR A 203 -4.55 -21.21 3.16
N VAL A 204 -3.91 -20.12 3.55
CA VAL A 204 -3.31 -19.17 2.61
C VAL A 204 -2.06 -19.77 1.99
N ASN A 205 -1.15 -20.26 2.82
CA ASN A 205 0.00 -21.09 2.43
C ASN A 205 0.43 -21.96 3.64
N SER A 206 1.60 -22.60 3.60
CA SER A 206 2.10 -23.42 4.71
C SER A 206 2.35 -22.64 6.01
N ASN A 207 2.49 -21.32 5.93
CA ASN A 207 2.88 -20.45 7.04
C ASN A 207 1.71 -19.66 7.65
N LEU A 208 0.58 -19.54 6.93
CA LEU A 208 -0.55 -18.69 7.32
C LEU A 208 -1.88 -19.37 7.04
N LYS A 209 -2.75 -19.34 8.04
CA LYS A 209 -4.18 -19.56 7.87
C LYS A 209 -4.94 -18.30 8.25
N LEU A 210 -6.04 -18.01 7.54
CA LEU A 210 -6.91 -16.87 7.83
C LEU A 210 -8.34 -17.34 8.12
N ILE A 211 -9.01 -16.60 8.98
CA ILE A 211 -10.44 -16.68 9.24
C ILE A 211 -11.00 -15.26 9.10
N LEU A 212 -12.00 -15.07 8.25
CA LEU A 212 -12.74 -13.81 8.15
C LEU A 212 -13.97 -13.88 9.05
N SER A 213 -14.34 -12.75 9.68
CA SER A 213 -15.49 -12.68 10.58
C SER A 213 -16.82 -12.99 9.92
N ALA A 214 -16.95 -12.67 8.62
CA ALA A 214 -18.10 -13.00 7.78
C ALA A 214 -17.68 -13.05 6.31
N ASN A 215 -18.60 -13.48 5.43
CA ASN A 215 -18.47 -13.30 3.98
C ASN A 215 -18.75 -11.82 3.65
N ASN A 216 -18.16 -11.32 2.58
CA ASN A 216 -18.43 -9.96 2.09
C ASN A 216 -18.15 -8.86 3.14
N VAL A 217 -16.98 -8.92 3.78
CA VAL A 217 -16.49 -7.91 4.74
C VAL A 217 -15.07 -7.44 4.41
N ILE A 218 -14.46 -8.00 3.39
CA ILE A 218 -13.17 -7.55 2.84
C ILE A 218 -13.36 -7.41 1.34
N GLU A 219 -12.92 -6.29 0.79
CA GLU A 219 -13.10 -5.94 -0.61
C GLU A 219 -11.87 -6.23 -1.45
N ASN A 220 -10.67 -6.11 -0.87
CA ASN A 220 -9.45 -6.14 -1.66
C ASN A 220 -8.46 -7.23 -1.20
N ALA A 221 -7.72 -7.77 -2.16
CA ALA A 221 -6.60 -8.65 -1.89
C ALA A 221 -5.42 -8.36 -2.81
N THR A 222 -4.23 -8.37 -2.24
CA THR A 222 -2.96 -8.27 -2.98
C THR A 222 -2.11 -9.50 -2.68
N GLY A 223 -1.69 -10.21 -3.71
CA GLY A 223 -0.78 -11.35 -3.64
C GLY A 223 0.69 -10.96 -3.42
N GLY A 224 1.57 -11.88 -3.72
CA GLY A 224 3.02 -11.71 -3.54
C GLY A 224 3.83 -11.78 -4.82
N THR A 225 4.82 -12.66 -4.82
CA THR A 225 5.66 -12.95 -6.00
C THR A 225 5.57 -14.42 -6.41
N GLY A 226 4.67 -15.18 -5.80
CA GLY A 226 4.37 -16.57 -6.16
C GLY A 226 3.28 -16.65 -7.23
N ASN A 227 2.92 -17.87 -7.62
CA ASN A 227 1.74 -18.06 -8.46
C ASN A 227 0.50 -18.11 -7.56
N ASP A 228 -0.19 -17.01 -7.43
CA ASP A 228 -1.20 -16.78 -6.43
C ASP A 228 -2.62 -17.13 -6.93
N ARG A 229 -3.51 -17.41 -6.02
CA ARG A 229 -4.94 -17.56 -6.29
C ARG A 229 -5.72 -16.61 -5.40
N LEU A 230 -6.35 -15.61 -6.01
CA LEU A 230 -7.20 -14.65 -5.31
C LEU A 230 -8.63 -14.80 -5.80
N THR A 231 -9.55 -15.00 -4.87
CA THR A 231 -10.99 -15.08 -5.16
C THR A 231 -11.69 -14.00 -4.36
N GLY A 232 -12.44 -13.16 -5.04
CA GLY A 232 -13.27 -12.10 -4.47
C GLY A 232 -14.54 -12.63 -3.79
N ASN A 233 -15.56 -11.82 -3.80
CA ASN A 233 -16.85 -12.13 -3.19
C ASN A 233 -18.00 -11.50 -4.02
N ALA A 234 -19.08 -11.07 -3.38
CA ALA A 234 -20.20 -10.43 -4.09
C ALA A 234 -20.16 -8.88 -4.04
N LEU A 235 -19.06 -8.32 -3.52
CA LEU A 235 -18.80 -6.88 -3.49
C LEU A 235 -17.90 -6.49 -4.67
N ASN A 236 -17.78 -5.18 -4.92
CA ASN A 236 -16.79 -4.67 -5.86
C ASN A 236 -15.38 -4.89 -5.27
N ASN A 237 -14.61 -5.79 -5.87
CA ASN A 237 -13.29 -6.16 -5.37
C ASN A 237 -12.17 -5.53 -6.21
N THR A 238 -11.04 -5.25 -5.56
CA THR A 238 -9.76 -5.02 -6.26
C THR A 238 -8.82 -6.17 -5.94
N LEU A 239 -8.52 -6.99 -6.94
CA LEU A 239 -7.62 -8.12 -6.84
C LEU A 239 -6.34 -7.82 -7.62
N ASN A 240 -5.19 -7.90 -6.93
CA ASN A 240 -3.88 -7.71 -7.52
C ASN A 240 -3.03 -8.96 -7.28
N GLY A 241 -2.66 -9.70 -8.34
CA GLY A 241 -1.84 -10.90 -8.25
C GLY A 241 -0.41 -10.59 -7.80
N GLY A 242 0.20 -9.59 -8.42
CA GLY A 242 1.55 -9.14 -8.10
C GLY A 242 2.57 -9.58 -9.13
N SER A 243 3.36 -10.57 -8.84
CA SER A 243 4.27 -11.19 -9.80
C SER A 243 4.11 -12.70 -9.73
N GLY A 244 4.23 -13.37 -10.85
CA GLY A 244 3.98 -14.79 -10.96
C GLY A 244 2.92 -15.07 -12.01
N ASN A 245 2.49 -16.31 -12.15
CA ASN A 245 1.34 -16.64 -13.00
C ASN A 245 0.14 -16.85 -12.08
N ASP A 246 -0.71 -15.84 -11.97
CA ASP A 246 -1.74 -15.76 -10.96
C ASP A 246 -3.12 -16.18 -11.48
N GLN A 247 -4.02 -16.51 -10.59
CA GLN A 247 -5.43 -16.78 -10.89
C GLN A 247 -6.30 -15.85 -10.07
N LEU A 248 -6.98 -14.91 -10.73
CA LEU A 248 -7.87 -13.93 -10.13
C LEU A 248 -9.31 -14.19 -10.57
N GLN A 249 -10.22 -14.24 -9.60
CA GLN A 249 -11.63 -14.43 -9.82
C GLN A 249 -12.44 -13.42 -8.99
N GLY A 250 -13.11 -12.45 -9.64
CA GLY A 250 -13.91 -11.41 -8.97
C GLY A 250 -15.19 -11.96 -8.35
N LEU A 251 -15.93 -12.77 -9.06
CA LEU A 251 -17.24 -13.38 -8.81
C LEU A 251 -18.40 -12.45 -9.15
N GLY A 252 -18.71 -11.48 -8.38
CA GLY A 252 -19.83 -10.56 -8.63
C GLY A 252 -19.59 -9.22 -7.98
N GLY A 253 -20.15 -8.19 -8.57
CA GLY A 253 -19.80 -6.79 -8.32
C GLY A 253 -19.03 -6.23 -9.49
N ASP A 254 -18.73 -4.94 -9.46
CA ASP A 254 -17.87 -4.30 -10.47
C ASP A 254 -16.42 -4.40 -9.98
N ASP A 255 -15.66 -5.37 -10.53
CA ASP A 255 -14.35 -5.74 -10.03
C ASP A 255 -13.20 -5.10 -10.81
N ILE A 256 -12.07 -4.91 -10.15
CA ILE A 256 -10.79 -4.55 -10.78
C ILE A 256 -9.82 -5.71 -10.61
N LEU A 257 -9.43 -6.33 -11.72
CA LEU A 257 -8.47 -7.42 -11.75
C LEU A 257 -7.16 -6.94 -12.38
N TRP A 258 -6.09 -7.01 -11.62
CA TRP A 258 -4.74 -6.71 -12.05
C TRP A 258 -3.85 -7.92 -11.81
N GLY A 259 -3.55 -8.69 -12.88
CA GLY A 259 -2.66 -9.84 -12.80
C GLY A 259 -1.27 -9.44 -12.31
N GLY A 260 -0.67 -8.47 -12.97
CA GLY A 260 0.64 -7.95 -12.61
C GLY A 260 1.71 -8.37 -13.60
N LEU A 261 2.81 -8.96 -13.12
CA LEU A 261 3.86 -9.50 -13.97
C LEU A 261 3.70 -11.01 -14.09
N GLY A 262 3.70 -11.52 -15.31
CA GLY A 262 3.54 -12.95 -15.61
C GLY A 262 2.35 -13.18 -16.53
N GLY A 263 2.03 -14.44 -16.80
CA GLY A 263 0.86 -14.78 -17.61
C GLY A 263 -0.28 -15.24 -16.70
N ASP A 264 -1.29 -14.38 -16.53
CA ASP A 264 -2.31 -14.55 -15.51
C ASP A 264 -3.62 -15.09 -16.08
N ILE A 265 -4.45 -15.66 -15.22
CA ILE A 265 -5.83 -16.09 -15.58
C ILE A 265 -6.79 -15.21 -14.82
N LEU A 266 -7.56 -14.43 -15.57
CA LEU A 266 -8.46 -13.41 -15.04
C LEU A 266 -9.92 -13.75 -15.38
N ASN A 267 -10.79 -13.66 -14.38
CA ASN A 267 -12.24 -13.82 -14.53
C ASN A 267 -12.94 -12.80 -13.62
N GLY A 268 -13.54 -11.76 -14.19
CA GLY A 268 -14.32 -10.78 -13.43
C GLY A 268 -15.57 -11.42 -12.84
N GLY A 269 -16.38 -12.06 -13.65
CA GLY A 269 -17.60 -12.71 -13.24
C GLY A 269 -18.82 -11.97 -13.71
N THR A 270 -19.67 -11.52 -12.80
CA THR A 270 -20.86 -10.73 -13.13
C THR A 270 -20.70 -9.29 -12.63
N GLY A 271 -20.93 -8.31 -13.49
CA GLY A 271 -20.78 -6.88 -13.20
C GLY A 271 -20.14 -6.16 -14.36
N ASN A 272 -19.65 -4.94 -14.11
CA ASN A 272 -18.86 -4.19 -15.09
C ASN A 272 -17.40 -4.23 -14.64
N ASP A 273 -16.66 -5.23 -15.11
CA ASP A 273 -15.33 -5.52 -14.61
C ASP A 273 -14.25 -4.77 -15.38
N GLN A 274 -13.11 -4.51 -14.70
CA GLN A 274 -11.93 -3.91 -15.29
C GLN A 274 -10.75 -4.86 -15.24
N TYR A 275 -10.21 -5.20 -16.39
CA TYR A 275 -8.96 -5.94 -16.53
C TYR A 275 -7.82 -4.96 -16.75
N ARG A 276 -6.96 -4.80 -15.74
CA ARG A 276 -5.95 -3.75 -15.69
C ARG A 276 -4.59 -4.26 -16.15
N PHE A 277 -4.03 -3.61 -17.17
CA PHE A 277 -2.70 -3.86 -17.71
C PHE A 277 -1.77 -2.71 -17.37
N GLN A 278 -0.92 -2.94 -16.39
CA GLN A 278 0.05 -1.95 -15.88
C GLN A 278 1.31 -2.66 -15.41
N GLY A 279 2.45 -2.29 -15.99
CA GLY A 279 3.78 -2.71 -15.54
C GLY A 279 4.47 -1.67 -14.66
N ASN A 280 5.71 -1.97 -14.26
CA ASN A 280 6.55 -1.07 -13.46
C ASN A 280 7.26 0.01 -14.30
N GLY A 281 6.74 0.36 -15.45
CA GLY A 281 7.32 1.30 -16.41
C GLY A 281 6.82 1.03 -17.80
N VAL A 282 7.62 1.36 -18.81
CA VAL A 282 7.29 1.09 -20.22
C VAL A 282 7.07 -0.39 -20.48
N PHE A 283 6.23 -0.71 -21.46
CA PHE A 283 5.89 -2.07 -21.82
C PHE A 283 7.12 -2.97 -21.98
N SER A 284 7.07 -4.13 -21.38
CA SER A 284 8.08 -5.17 -21.53
C SER A 284 7.40 -6.56 -21.53
N SER A 285 8.08 -7.55 -22.08
CA SER A 285 7.59 -8.94 -22.12
C SER A 285 7.42 -9.58 -20.74
N SER A 286 7.94 -8.95 -19.67
CA SER A 286 7.70 -9.41 -18.30
C SER A 286 6.26 -9.21 -17.83
N LEU A 287 5.47 -8.39 -18.53
CA LEU A 287 4.03 -8.28 -18.28
C LEU A 287 3.31 -9.60 -18.56
N GLY A 288 3.88 -10.42 -19.46
CA GLY A 288 3.29 -11.71 -19.85
C GLY A 288 2.15 -11.57 -20.83
N VAL A 289 1.39 -12.66 -20.96
CA VAL A 289 0.15 -12.70 -21.74
C VAL A 289 -0.94 -13.22 -20.82
N ASP A 290 -1.90 -12.37 -20.49
CA ASP A 290 -2.96 -12.73 -19.59
C ASP A 290 -4.14 -13.36 -20.34
N TYR A 291 -4.76 -14.34 -19.71
CA TYR A 291 -5.93 -15.01 -20.25
C TYR A 291 -7.20 -14.55 -19.51
N ILE A 292 -8.01 -13.74 -20.17
CA ILE A 292 -9.33 -13.31 -19.68
C ILE A 292 -10.34 -14.38 -20.08
N THR A 293 -10.81 -15.19 -19.13
CA THR A 293 -11.63 -16.36 -19.39
C THR A 293 -13.04 -16.01 -19.90
N GLN A 294 -13.55 -14.87 -19.49
CA GLN A 294 -14.83 -14.28 -19.91
C GLN A 294 -14.69 -12.77 -19.96
N PHE A 295 -15.19 -12.16 -21.03
CA PHE A 295 -15.24 -10.72 -21.22
C PHE A 295 -16.61 -10.35 -21.80
N ASP A 296 -17.36 -9.52 -21.09
CA ASP A 296 -18.69 -9.08 -21.53
C ASP A 296 -18.58 -7.72 -22.24
N ALA A 297 -18.41 -7.78 -23.57
CA ALA A 297 -18.21 -6.59 -24.41
C ALA A 297 -19.35 -5.55 -24.21
N GLY A 298 -18.97 -4.30 -24.05
CA GLY A 298 -19.87 -3.19 -23.75
C GLY A 298 -20.16 -3.00 -22.26
N GLN A 299 -19.87 -3.98 -21.41
CA GLN A 299 -19.94 -3.90 -19.95
C GLN A 299 -18.52 -3.81 -19.37
N ASP A 300 -17.72 -4.82 -19.62
CA ASP A 300 -16.34 -4.90 -19.12
C ASP A 300 -15.40 -3.93 -19.83
N LYS A 301 -14.26 -3.64 -19.19
CA LYS A 301 -13.23 -2.75 -19.71
C LYS A 301 -11.82 -3.35 -19.63
N ILE A 302 -11.06 -3.15 -20.69
CA ILE A 302 -9.61 -3.35 -20.72
C ILE A 302 -8.97 -2.02 -20.37
N ALA A 303 -8.34 -1.96 -19.19
CA ALA A 303 -7.72 -0.75 -18.65
C ALA A 303 -6.21 -0.74 -18.97
N LEU A 304 -5.77 0.17 -19.83
CA LEU A 304 -4.40 0.30 -20.29
C LEU A 304 -3.70 1.48 -19.61
N SER A 305 -2.61 1.23 -18.88
CA SER A 305 -1.78 2.30 -18.31
C SER A 305 -0.96 2.99 -19.40
N LEU A 306 -1.08 4.32 -19.51
CA LEU A 306 -0.29 5.12 -20.43
C LEU A 306 1.20 5.13 -20.08
N GLY A 307 1.55 4.87 -18.83
CA GLY A 307 2.93 4.67 -18.41
C GLY A 307 3.54 3.40 -19.01
N THR A 308 2.73 2.35 -19.17
CA THR A 308 3.14 1.07 -19.76
C THR A 308 2.98 1.07 -21.28
N PHE A 309 1.80 1.41 -21.78
CA PHE A 309 1.49 1.47 -23.21
C PHE A 309 1.82 2.87 -23.78
N ASN A 310 3.03 3.30 -23.59
CA ASN A 310 3.48 4.68 -23.79
C ASN A 310 3.50 5.18 -25.24
N ALA A 311 3.29 4.30 -26.21
CA ALA A 311 3.12 4.69 -27.61
C ALA A 311 1.66 5.06 -27.97
N ILE A 312 0.70 4.83 -27.06
CA ILE A 312 -0.67 5.34 -27.20
C ILE A 312 -0.63 6.85 -26.99
N THR A 313 -1.14 7.60 -27.96
CA THR A 313 -1.08 9.08 -27.94
C THR A 313 -2.35 9.73 -27.37
N ASN A 314 -3.37 8.95 -27.08
CA ASN A 314 -4.59 9.42 -26.42
C ASN A 314 -4.27 9.88 -24.98
N THR A 315 -5.03 10.83 -24.48
CA THR A 315 -4.93 11.29 -23.08
C THR A 315 -5.96 10.61 -22.18
N LEU A 316 -5.74 10.69 -20.87
CA LEU A 316 -6.68 10.17 -19.87
C LEU A 316 -8.10 10.73 -20.12
N GLY A 317 -9.11 9.84 -20.01
CA GLY A 317 -10.52 10.19 -20.23
C GLY A 317 -10.95 10.27 -21.70
N GLN A 318 -10.04 10.07 -22.65
CA GLN A 318 -10.38 9.94 -24.07
C GLN A 318 -10.60 8.47 -24.45
N SER A 319 -11.46 8.24 -25.44
CA SER A 319 -11.61 6.91 -26.04
C SER A 319 -10.33 6.53 -26.80
N LEU A 320 -10.00 5.25 -26.80
CA LEU A 320 -8.91 4.71 -27.59
C LEU A 320 -9.24 4.86 -29.08
N THR A 321 -8.49 5.69 -29.79
CA THR A 321 -8.68 5.94 -31.23
C THR A 321 -7.77 5.09 -32.10
N ASP A 322 -6.66 4.61 -31.53
CA ASP A 322 -5.61 3.86 -32.22
C ASP A 322 -5.80 2.34 -31.99
N PHE A 323 -6.96 1.86 -32.40
CA PHE A 323 -7.45 0.49 -32.25
C PHE A 323 -7.88 -0.09 -33.60
N ALA A 324 -7.55 -1.35 -33.85
CA ALA A 324 -7.97 -2.08 -35.01
C ALA A 324 -8.41 -3.50 -34.63
N VAL A 325 -9.33 -4.03 -35.42
CA VAL A 325 -9.74 -5.44 -35.40
C VAL A 325 -9.30 -6.10 -36.70
N VAL A 326 -8.70 -7.29 -36.58
CA VAL A 326 -8.27 -8.12 -37.70
C VAL A 326 -8.86 -9.51 -37.56
N ASP A 327 -9.00 -10.22 -38.70
CA ASP A 327 -9.60 -11.55 -38.69
C ASP A 327 -8.62 -12.60 -38.12
N ASP A 328 -7.32 -12.42 -38.32
CA ASP A 328 -6.28 -13.41 -38.04
C ASP A 328 -5.01 -12.76 -37.48
N ASP A 329 -4.22 -13.49 -36.69
CA ASP A 329 -2.93 -13.03 -36.11
C ASP A 329 -1.90 -12.65 -37.20
N GLU A 330 -1.94 -13.29 -38.38
CA GLU A 330 -1.06 -12.95 -39.51
C GLU A 330 -1.29 -11.51 -39.99
N LEU A 331 -2.50 -10.98 -39.83
CA LEU A 331 -2.89 -9.63 -40.23
C LEU A 331 -2.51 -8.56 -39.23
N VAL A 332 -2.10 -8.92 -38.03
CA VAL A 332 -1.65 -7.95 -37.00
C VAL A 332 -0.46 -7.11 -37.50
N ASN A 333 0.45 -7.73 -38.20
CA ASN A 333 1.64 -7.08 -38.75
C ASN A 333 1.37 -6.14 -39.94
N VAL A 334 0.17 -6.13 -40.50
CA VAL A 334 -0.23 -5.19 -41.56
C VAL A 334 -1.07 -4.02 -41.04
N SER A 335 -1.38 -4.03 -39.73
CA SER A 335 -2.06 -2.94 -39.04
C SER A 335 -1.04 -1.93 -38.51
N ASN A 336 -1.35 -0.63 -38.64
CA ASN A 336 -0.57 0.44 -38.02
C ASN A 336 -1.18 0.93 -36.69
N ALA A 337 -2.28 0.33 -36.24
CA ALA A 337 -2.89 0.65 -34.97
C ALA A 337 -1.99 0.21 -33.80
N ARG A 338 -2.01 0.96 -32.70
CA ARG A 338 -1.24 0.66 -31.47
C ARG A 338 -1.81 -0.55 -30.72
N ILE A 339 -3.11 -0.69 -30.70
CA ILE A 339 -3.79 -1.87 -30.13
C ILE A 339 -4.51 -2.59 -31.23
N VAL A 340 -4.25 -3.89 -31.38
CA VAL A 340 -4.85 -4.74 -32.40
C VAL A 340 -5.50 -5.95 -31.75
N TYR A 341 -6.75 -6.21 -32.05
CA TYR A 341 -7.49 -7.39 -31.64
C TYR A 341 -7.63 -8.36 -32.81
N SER A 342 -7.22 -9.61 -32.61
CA SER A 342 -7.38 -10.70 -33.56
C SER A 342 -8.62 -11.54 -33.19
N GLN A 343 -9.61 -11.60 -34.06
CA GLN A 343 -10.89 -12.31 -33.80
C GLN A 343 -10.73 -13.83 -33.75
N SER A 344 -9.86 -14.38 -34.59
CA SER A 344 -9.72 -15.85 -34.67
C SER A 344 -9.11 -16.47 -33.40
N THR A 345 -8.27 -15.75 -32.70
CA THR A 345 -7.54 -16.23 -31.52
C THR A 345 -7.97 -15.57 -30.22
N GLY A 346 -8.70 -14.45 -30.29
CA GLY A 346 -9.03 -13.61 -29.15
C GLY A 346 -7.84 -12.80 -28.63
N SER A 347 -6.74 -12.77 -29.35
CA SER A 347 -5.49 -12.14 -28.90
C SER A 347 -5.51 -10.64 -29.04
N LEU A 348 -4.96 -9.96 -28.05
CA LEU A 348 -4.73 -8.52 -28.02
C LEU A 348 -3.25 -8.23 -28.10
N PHE A 349 -2.88 -7.40 -29.08
CA PHE A 349 -1.51 -7.05 -29.37
C PHE A 349 -1.25 -5.55 -29.16
N TYR A 350 -0.05 -5.25 -28.67
CA TYR A 350 0.48 -3.90 -28.61
C TYR A 350 1.57 -3.72 -29.69
N ASN A 351 1.30 -2.86 -30.66
CA ASN A 351 2.23 -2.46 -31.72
C ASN A 351 2.97 -1.21 -31.30
N GLN A 352 4.16 -1.40 -30.72
CA GLN A 352 4.90 -0.33 -30.05
C GLN A 352 5.42 0.76 -31.00
N ASP A 353 5.77 0.43 -32.25
CA ASP A 353 6.26 1.39 -33.22
C ASP A 353 5.18 1.90 -34.21
N GLY A 354 4.01 1.24 -34.26
CA GLY A 354 2.91 1.60 -35.15
C GLY A 354 3.26 1.43 -36.62
N SER A 355 4.24 0.60 -36.93
CA SER A 355 4.66 0.36 -38.29
C SER A 355 3.97 -0.88 -38.89
N ILE A 356 3.71 -0.82 -40.17
CA ILE A 356 3.33 -1.99 -40.96
C ILE A 356 4.61 -2.80 -41.20
N LEU A 357 4.60 -4.11 -40.92
CA LEU A 357 5.75 -5.01 -41.09
C LEU A 357 6.89 -4.84 -40.09
N GLY A 358 6.64 -4.29 -38.89
CA GLY A 358 7.64 -4.19 -37.82
C GLY A 358 8.00 -5.57 -37.24
N THR A 359 9.19 -6.08 -37.52
CA THR A 359 9.72 -7.27 -36.88
C THR A 359 10.20 -6.92 -35.47
N GLY A 360 9.57 -7.43 -34.42
CA GLY A 360 10.01 -7.34 -33.03
C GLY A 360 9.44 -6.20 -32.20
N THR A 361 8.39 -5.51 -32.68
CA THR A 361 7.73 -4.41 -31.97
C THR A 361 6.25 -4.66 -31.66
N VAL A 362 5.73 -5.82 -32.07
CA VAL A 362 4.35 -6.25 -31.80
C VAL A 362 4.38 -7.35 -30.73
N PHE A 363 3.67 -7.13 -29.65
CA PHE A 363 3.65 -8.01 -28.50
C PHE A 363 2.23 -8.37 -28.14
N GLU A 364 1.92 -9.66 -28.04
CA GLU A 364 0.70 -10.13 -27.40
C GLU A 364 0.77 -9.82 -25.92
N PHE A 365 -0.30 -9.27 -25.32
CA PHE A 365 -0.37 -8.98 -23.90
C PHE A 365 -1.59 -9.57 -23.20
N ALA A 366 -2.63 -9.92 -23.98
CA ALA A 366 -3.81 -10.57 -23.45
C ALA A 366 -4.49 -11.46 -24.50
N ARG A 367 -5.30 -12.39 -24.02
CA ARG A 367 -6.15 -13.24 -24.83
C ARG A 367 -7.52 -13.40 -24.19
N LEU A 368 -8.58 -13.22 -24.98
CA LEU A 368 -9.96 -13.42 -24.55
C LEU A 368 -10.39 -14.87 -24.83
N GLY A 369 -11.03 -15.50 -23.84
CA GLY A 369 -11.46 -16.89 -23.92
C GLY A 369 -12.75 -17.08 -24.71
N ASN A 370 -13.59 -16.06 -24.81
CA ASN A 370 -14.83 -16.07 -25.58
C ASN A 370 -14.64 -15.39 -26.95
N LEU A 371 -14.53 -16.19 -27.99
CA LEU A 371 -14.16 -15.73 -29.33
C LEU A 371 -15.33 -15.10 -30.11
N ASP A 372 -16.58 -15.28 -29.66
CA ASP A 372 -17.77 -14.80 -30.33
C ASP A 372 -18.13 -13.33 -30.04
N ILE A 373 -17.12 -12.55 -29.56
CA ILE A 373 -17.31 -11.14 -29.22
C ILE A 373 -16.69 -10.22 -30.25
N THR A 374 -17.26 -9.02 -30.37
CA THR A 374 -16.69 -7.93 -31.16
C THR A 374 -16.27 -6.82 -30.23
N LEU A 375 -14.95 -6.62 -30.09
CA LEU A 375 -14.42 -5.50 -29.34
C LEU A 375 -14.55 -4.18 -30.10
N ALA A 376 -14.84 -3.13 -29.36
CA ALA A 376 -14.88 -1.75 -29.85
C ALA A 376 -13.89 -0.87 -29.03
N SER A 377 -13.55 0.29 -29.54
CA SER A 377 -12.71 1.25 -28.83
C SER A 377 -13.31 1.70 -27.48
N SER A 378 -14.63 1.59 -27.31
CA SER A 378 -15.34 1.87 -26.07
C SER A 378 -15.12 0.82 -24.96
N ASP A 379 -14.59 -0.36 -25.30
CA ASP A 379 -14.26 -1.41 -24.34
C ASP A 379 -12.90 -1.18 -23.67
N PHE A 380 -12.21 -0.13 -24.09
CA PHE A 380 -10.93 0.30 -23.50
C PHE A 380 -11.08 1.56 -22.68
N ILE A 381 -10.34 1.61 -21.56
CA ILE A 381 -10.13 2.82 -20.77
C ILE A 381 -8.62 3.07 -20.59
N LEU A 382 -8.25 4.34 -20.54
CA LEU A 382 -6.87 4.74 -20.36
C LEU A 382 -6.67 5.22 -18.92
N ILE A 383 -5.70 4.61 -18.25
CA ILE A 383 -5.35 4.90 -16.84
C ILE A 383 -3.92 5.47 -16.74
N ALA A 384 -3.59 6.10 -15.60
CA ALA A 384 -2.29 6.72 -15.36
C ALA A 384 -1.17 5.68 -15.24
#